data_34fdbb09d491d3fac75c0308c9f6a5b7
#
_entry.id   34fdbb09d491d3fac75c0308c9f6a5b7
#
_cell.length_a   1.000
_cell.length_b   1.000
_cell.length_c   1.000
_cell.angle_alpha   90.00
_cell.angle_beta   90.00
_cell.angle_gamma   90.00
#
_symmetry.space_group_name_H-M   'P 1'
#
loop_
_entity.id
_entity.type
_entity.pdbx_description
1 polymer ?
#
loop_
_entity_poly.entity_id
_entity_poly.type
_entity_poly.pdbx_seq_one_letter_code
_entity_poly.pdbx_strand_id
1 'polypeptide(L)'
;QLPTVYGAELTLDEGALPVLPVIARGPEGYRRLSRLIVRARMDAGEKDKVSYPPLTEVARQLGDTCLCLVDHAWIEHIDALLETFGPANLVREYACTMTPEDADHHAALDAYNNLRGIVTALPGAATRDDVHLAGAKRALARRQSLADAEPDQHPMGAGWLRSGEQMERLVPGRADLIAETVRVAEECAFTWDALAPNLPDFTVPDGHTEMTWLRHLVRERATARYASRPADVQDKARKQIAHELDVIDKLSFPGYFLIVCDLVDFCKSANILCQGRGSAANSAVCFALGITNAEPISAGLLFERFLSPDREGPPDIDIDIESTRREEVIQYAYDKHGRDRAAQVANVITYRHKGATRDAARALGYPQGAADAWSKGIAEPPADVADLAAQFEGQPRHLGIHSGGMVLCDRPIADVVPMEWARMEGRSVLQWDKDDCAAAGLVKFDLLGLGMLEALHHMIDLVKESTGRTVNLWELDLAEPEIYDMLC
;
A
#
# COMPACT_ATOMS: atom_id res chain seq x y z
N GLN A 1 -17.63 -9.62 1.97
CA GLN A 1 -16.73 -9.33 0.85
C GLN A 1 -17.19 -10.07 -0.39
N LEU A 2 -16.95 -9.50 -1.58
CA LEU A 2 -17.27 -10.13 -2.86
C LEU A 2 -16.11 -11.05 -3.26
N PRO A 3 -16.35 -12.33 -3.64
CA PRO A 3 -15.34 -13.17 -4.26
C PRO A 3 -14.79 -12.52 -5.53
N THR A 4 -13.47 -12.43 -5.63
CA THR A 4 -12.77 -11.67 -6.68
C THR A 4 -11.70 -12.53 -7.33
N VAL A 5 -11.54 -12.41 -8.66
CA VAL A 5 -10.45 -13.02 -9.44
C VAL A 5 -9.29 -12.04 -9.50
N TYR A 6 -8.09 -12.51 -9.16
CA TYR A 6 -6.87 -11.71 -9.19
C TYR A 6 -5.93 -12.24 -10.26
N GLY A 7 -5.31 -11.33 -11.00
CA GLY A 7 -4.36 -11.67 -12.05
C GLY A 7 -3.38 -10.53 -12.33
N ALA A 8 -2.43 -10.80 -13.19
CA ALA A 8 -1.46 -9.82 -13.68
C ALA A 8 -1.02 -10.16 -15.10
N GLU A 9 -0.60 -9.14 -15.83
CA GLU A 9 0.07 -9.26 -17.12
C GLU A 9 1.60 -9.18 -16.88
N LEU A 10 2.32 -10.24 -17.28
CA LEU A 10 3.76 -10.35 -17.08
C LEU A 10 4.50 -10.05 -18.38
N THR A 11 5.33 -9.00 -18.37
CA THR A 11 6.22 -8.65 -19.49
C THR A 11 7.55 -9.35 -19.29
N LEU A 12 7.74 -10.49 -19.96
CA LEU A 12 8.94 -11.33 -19.81
C LEU A 12 10.15 -10.72 -20.52
N ASP A 13 11.34 -10.86 -19.94
CA ASP A 13 12.59 -10.31 -20.49
C ASP A 13 13.17 -11.18 -21.63
N GLU A 14 12.64 -12.37 -21.86
CA GLU A 14 13.09 -13.29 -22.89
C GLU A 14 12.61 -12.89 -24.28
N GLY A 15 13.48 -12.25 -25.04
CA GLY A 15 13.24 -12.01 -26.47
C GLY A 15 12.02 -11.17 -26.75
N ALA A 16 11.33 -11.47 -27.86
CA ALA A 16 10.09 -10.82 -28.27
C ALA A 16 8.84 -11.60 -27.84
N LEU A 17 8.86 -12.23 -26.67
CA LEU A 17 7.68 -12.95 -26.16
C LEU A 17 6.54 -11.96 -25.91
N PRO A 18 5.28 -12.36 -26.21
CA PRO A 18 4.11 -11.56 -25.85
C PRO A 18 3.98 -11.39 -24.34
N VAL A 19 3.19 -10.40 -23.92
CA VAL A 19 2.75 -10.27 -22.53
C VAL A 19 1.99 -11.53 -22.12
N LEU A 20 2.32 -12.11 -20.96
CA LEU A 20 1.68 -13.31 -20.44
C LEU A 20 0.63 -12.93 -19.39
N PRO A 21 -0.67 -12.99 -19.71
CA PRO A 21 -1.72 -12.80 -18.72
C PRO A 21 -1.83 -14.05 -17.83
N VAL A 22 -1.79 -13.83 -16.51
CA VAL A 22 -1.85 -14.90 -15.51
C VAL A 22 -2.96 -14.61 -14.50
N ILE A 23 -3.77 -15.62 -14.20
CA ILE A 23 -4.82 -15.58 -13.18
C ILE A 23 -4.46 -16.52 -12.02
N ALA A 24 -4.56 -16.02 -10.79
CA ALA A 24 -4.33 -16.80 -9.59
C ALA A 24 -5.51 -17.74 -9.29
N ARG A 25 -5.24 -19.01 -9.02
CA ARG A 25 -6.20 -19.97 -8.48
C ARG A 25 -6.22 -19.88 -6.95
N GLY A 26 -7.14 -19.06 -6.44
CA GLY A 26 -7.30 -18.89 -5.02
C GLY A 26 -6.12 -18.23 -4.28
N PRO A 27 -6.08 -18.29 -2.95
CA PRO A 27 -5.12 -17.56 -2.13
C PRO A 27 -3.65 -17.96 -2.36
N GLU A 28 -3.39 -19.24 -2.60
CA GLU A 28 -2.00 -19.70 -2.82
C GLU A 28 -1.46 -19.24 -4.17
N GLY A 29 -2.29 -19.28 -5.22
CA GLY A 29 -1.93 -18.73 -6.53
C GLY A 29 -1.63 -17.24 -6.44
N TYR A 30 -2.45 -16.50 -5.68
CA TYR A 30 -2.20 -15.09 -5.41
C TYR A 30 -0.85 -14.85 -4.73
N ARG A 31 -0.53 -15.60 -3.66
CA ARG A 31 0.76 -15.47 -2.97
C ARG A 31 1.95 -15.70 -3.90
N ARG A 32 1.90 -16.75 -4.71
CA ARG A 32 2.97 -17.07 -5.66
C ARG A 32 3.12 -16.01 -6.74
N LEU A 33 2.00 -15.54 -7.29
CA LEU A 33 1.99 -14.47 -8.29
C LEU A 33 2.53 -13.15 -7.69
N SER A 34 2.08 -12.78 -6.51
CA SER A 34 2.57 -11.58 -5.80
C SER A 34 4.07 -11.67 -5.51
N ARG A 35 4.57 -12.81 -5.01
CA ARG A 35 6.01 -13.03 -4.79
C ARG A 35 6.82 -12.92 -6.09
N LEU A 36 6.31 -13.45 -7.20
CA LEU A 36 6.95 -13.34 -8.50
C LEU A 36 7.06 -11.87 -8.95
N ILE A 37 5.98 -11.10 -8.81
CA ILE A 37 5.96 -9.67 -9.13
C ILE A 37 6.95 -8.89 -8.24
N VAL A 38 6.94 -9.16 -6.94
CA VAL A 38 7.87 -8.52 -5.99
C VAL A 38 9.31 -8.83 -6.36
N ARG A 39 9.63 -10.11 -6.62
CA ARG A 39 10.96 -10.51 -7.05
C ARG A 39 11.41 -9.76 -8.31
N ALA A 40 10.57 -9.74 -9.36
CA ALA A 40 10.87 -9.08 -10.61
C ALA A 40 11.12 -7.57 -10.44
N ARG A 41 10.43 -6.90 -9.50
CA ARG A 41 10.60 -5.48 -9.21
C ARG A 41 11.77 -5.19 -8.29
N MET A 42 12.01 -6.04 -7.28
CA MET A 42 13.09 -5.84 -6.32
C MET A 42 14.45 -6.23 -6.90
N ASP A 43 14.54 -7.32 -7.67
CA ASP A 43 15.78 -7.74 -8.33
C ASP A 43 16.24 -6.75 -9.42
N ALA A 44 15.32 -5.98 -10.00
CA ALA A 44 15.64 -4.90 -10.95
C ALA A 44 16.40 -3.71 -10.32
N GLY A 45 16.42 -3.60 -8.98
CA GLY A 45 17.25 -2.67 -8.21
C GLY A 45 16.80 -1.21 -8.20
N GLU A 46 15.89 -0.81 -9.08
CA GLU A 46 15.41 0.56 -9.22
C GLU A 46 13.89 0.63 -9.37
N LYS A 47 13.31 1.76 -8.93
CA LYS A 47 11.90 2.04 -9.16
C LYS A 47 11.57 2.08 -10.66
N ASP A 48 10.36 1.64 -11.00
CA ASP A 48 9.82 1.59 -12.37
C ASP A 48 10.54 0.61 -13.31
N LYS A 49 11.53 -0.16 -12.82
CA LYS A 49 12.13 -1.27 -13.54
C LYS A 49 11.52 -2.61 -13.11
N VAL A 50 11.45 -3.51 -14.05
CA VAL A 50 10.95 -4.88 -13.86
C VAL A 50 11.86 -5.82 -14.62
N SER A 51 12.25 -6.94 -14.01
CA SER A 51 13.02 -8.00 -14.66
C SER A 51 12.46 -9.35 -14.23
N TYR A 52 11.64 -9.93 -15.09
CA TYR A 52 11.09 -11.27 -14.84
C TYR A 52 12.11 -12.35 -15.18
N PRO A 53 12.15 -13.43 -14.40
CA PRO A 53 12.99 -14.59 -14.76
C PRO A 53 12.47 -15.26 -16.03
N PRO A 54 13.27 -16.19 -16.64
CA PRO A 54 12.86 -16.97 -17.80
C PRO A 54 11.53 -17.70 -17.63
N LEU A 55 10.81 -17.93 -18.75
CA LEU A 55 9.48 -18.54 -18.77
C LEU A 55 9.42 -19.86 -17.98
N THR A 56 10.45 -20.70 -18.09
CA THR A 56 10.57 -21.96 -17.33
C THR A 56 10.61 -21.76 -15.82
N GLU A 57 11.28 -20.72 -15.37
CA GLU A 57 11.36 -20.36 -13.95
C GLU A 57 10.06 -19.71 -13.45
N VAL A 58 9.41 -18.90 -14.29
CA VAL A 58 8.06 -18.35 -14.03
C VAL A 58 7.09 -19.53 -13.81
N ALA A 59 7.05 -20.48 -14.73
CA ALA A 59 6.21 -21.67 -14.64
C ALA A 59 6.49 -22.49 -13.37
N ARG A 60 7.75 -22.68 -13.02
CA ARG A 60 8.15 -23.38 -11.81
C ARG A 60 7.67 -22.69 -10.53
N GLN A 61 7.72 -21.33 -10.49
CA GLN A 61 7.27 -20.56 -9.33
C GLN A 61 5.76 -20.55 -9.18
N LEU A 62 5.03 -20.40 -10.28
CA LEU A 62 3.57 -20.38 -10.28
C LEU A 62 2.97 -21.78 -10.08
N GLY A 63 3.62 -22.80 -10.63
CA GLY A 63 3.16 -24.19 -10.54
C GLY A 63 1.76 -24.39 -11.09
N ASP A 64 0.99 -25.24 -10.43
CA ASP A 64 -0.43 -25.53 -10.74
C ASP A 64 -1.42 -24.57 -10.07
N THR A 65 -0.91 -23.54 -9.41
CA THR A 65 -1.72 -22.58 -8.64
C THR A 65 -2.15 -21.36 -9.44
N CYS A 66 -1.75 -21.27 -10.70
CA CYS A 66 -2.12 -20.18 -11.60
C CYS A 66 -2.58 -20.71 -12.97
N LEU A 67 -3.43 -19.95 -13.64
CA LEU A 67 -3.81 -20.16 -15.05
C LEU A 67 -3.12 -19.11 -15.91
N CYS A 68 -2.56 -19.53 -17.05
CA CYS A 68 -2.08 -18.64 -18.09
C CYS A 68 -3.13 -18.53 -19.18
N LEU A 69 -3.47 -17.28 -19.56
CA LEU A 69 -4.36 -17.03 -20.68
C LEU A 69 -3.53 -17.01 -21.97
N VAL A 70 -3.98 -17.78 -22.95
CA VAL A 70 -3.34 -17.92 -24.26
C VAL A 70 -4.21 -17.20 -25.28
N ASP A 71 -3.82 -15.99 -25.65
CA ASP A 71 -4.40 -15.24 -26.74
C ASP A 71 -3.75 -15.60 -28.09
N HIS A 72 -4.18 -14.95 -29.16
CA HIS A 72 -3.64 -15.19 -30.51
C HIS A 72 -2.12 -14.89 -30.61
N ALA A 73 -1.59 -13.95 -29.83
CA ALA A 73 -0.18 -13.58 -29.88
C ALA A 73 0.73 -14.72 -29.37
N TRP A 74 0.21 -15.58 -28.49
CA TRP A 74 0.93 -16.72 -27.95
C TRP A 74 0.91 -17.97 -28.84
N ILE A 75 0.14 -17.98 -29.94
CA ILE A 75 0.00 -19.19 -30.80
C ILE A 75 1.34 -19.63 -31.36
N GLU A 76 2.22 -18.71 -31.76
CA GLU A 76 3.56 -19.03 -32.28
C GLU A 76 4.48 -19.61 -31.18
N HIS A 77 4.15 -19.41 -29.92
CA HIS A 77 4.92 -19.85 -28.75
C HIS A 77 4.18 -20.88 -27.88
N ILE A 78 3.07 -21.43 -28.37
CA ILE A 78 2.19 -22.28 -27.55
C ILE A 78 2.86 -23.58 -27.09
N ASP A 79 3.75 -24.13 -27.89
CA ASP A 79 4.50 -25.34 -27.53
C ASP A 79 5.38 -25.09 -26.29
N ALA A 80 6.01 -23.92 -26.18
CA ALA A 80 6.77 -23.53 -25.01
C ALA A 80 5.87 -23.40 -23.76
N LEU A 81 4.65 -22.88 -23.90
CA LEU A 81 3.69 -22.83 -22.80
C LEU A 81 3.21 -24.24 -22.41
N LEU A 82 2.91 -25.09 -23.38
CA LEU A 82 2.50 -26.49 -23.12
C LEU A 82 3.57 -27.29 -22.40
N GLU A 83 4.84 -27.11 -22.79
CA GLU A 83 5.98 -27.78 -22.17
C GLU A 83 6.23 -27.28 -20.74
N THR A 84 6.10 -25.96 -20.49
CA THR A 84 6.44 -25.35 -19.22
C THR A 84 5.31 -25.38 -18.19
N PHE A 85 4.08 -25.08 -18.59
CA PHE A 85 2.91 -25.00 -17.69
C PHE A 85 2.03 -26.25 -17.73
N GLY A 86 2.07 -26.99 -18.83
CA GLY A 86 1.16 -28.10 -19.08
C GLY A 86 -0.26 -27.65 -19.45
N PRO A 87 -1.02 -28.52 -20.16
CA PRO A 87 -2.33 -28.13 -20.72
C PRO A 87 -3.40 -27.80 -19.67
N ALA A 88 -3.29 -28.34 -18.45
CA ALA A 88 -4.24 -28.09 -17.36
C ALA A 88 -4.18 -26.66 -16.82
N ASN A 89 -3.07 -25.95 -17.03
CA ASN A 89 -2.82 -24.60 -16.55
C ASN A 89 -2.93 -23.54 -17.66
N LEU A 90 -3.32 -23.94 -18.86
CA LEU A 90 -3.51 -23.05 -20.01
C LEU A 90 -5.00 -22.92 -20.34
N VAL A 91 -5.43 -21.70 -20.63
CA VAL A 91 -6.79 -21.37 -21.03
C VAL A 91 -6.73 -20.47 -22.26
N ARG A 92 -7.38 -20.85 -23.36
CA ARG A 92 -7.47 -20.01 -24.55
C ARG A 92 -8.34 -18.81 -24.26
N GLU A 93 -7.86 -17.63 -24.59
CA GLU A 93 -8.59 -16.37 -24.43
C GLU A 93 -9.12 -15.86 -25.76
N TYR A 94 -10.42 -15.97 -25.95
CA TYR A 94 -11.13 -15.41 -27.08
C TYR A 94 -11.47 -13.95 -26.80
N ALA A 95 -10.52 -13.07 -27.11
CA ALA A 95 -10.70 -11.64 -26.93
C ALA A 95 -11.67 -11.08 -28.00
N CYS A 96 -12.68 -10.35 -27.55
CA CYS A 96 -13.63 -9.65 -28.41
C CYS A 96 -13.27 -8.17 -28.45
N THR A 97 -12.38 -7.79 -29.37
CA THR A 97 -11.91 -6.42 -29.56
C THR A 97 -12.75 -5.62 -30.53
N MET A 98 -13.68 -6.31 -31.23
CA MET A 98 -14.54 -5.76 -32.29
C MET A 98 -13.75 -5.29 -33.52
N THR A 99 -12.60 -5.93 -33.78
CA THR A 99 -11.84 -5.75 -35.01
C THR A 99 -12.18 -6.87 -36.01
N PRO A 100 -11.95 -6.66 -37.32
CA PRO A 100 -12.12 -7.72 -38.33
C PRO A 100 -11.27 -8.96 -38.07
N GLU A 101 -10.11 -8.77 -37.42
CA GLU A 101 -9.12 -9.80 -37.11
C GLU A 101 -9.58 -10.76 -36.00
N ASP A 102 -10.58 -10.38 -35.19
CA ASP A 102 -11.11 -11.25 -34.12
C ASP A 102 -11.51 -12.63 -34.67
N ALA A 103 -12.11 -12.70 -35.88
CA ALA A 103 -12.54 -13.96 -36.50
C ALA A 103 -11.36 -14.89 -36.80
N ASP A 104 -10.28 -14.34 -37.35
CA ASP A 104 -9.08 -15.11 -37.69
C ASP A 104 -8.33 -15.53 -36.40
N HIS A 105 -8.25 -14.64 -35.40
CA HIS A 105 -7.66 -14.94 -34.09
C HIS A 105 -8.42 -16.08 -33.39
N HIS A 106 -9.75 -16.04 -33.38
CA HIS A 106 -10.57 -17.08 -32.80
C HIS A 106 -10.43 -18.42 -33.57
N ALA A 107 -10.39 -18.39 -34.88
CA ALA A 107 -10.17 -19.59 -35.70
C ALA A 107 -8.79 -20.24 -35.42
N ALA A 108 -7.77 -19.42 -35.25
CA ALA A 108 -6.42 -19.91 -34.88
C ALA A 108 -6.39 -20.59 -33.50
N LEU A 109 -7.11 -20.03 -32.51
CA LEU A 109 -7.26 -20.63 -31.20
C LEU A 109 -8.06 -21.93 -31.20
N ASP A 110 -9.03 -22.08 -32.10
CA ASP A 110 -9.85 -23.30 -32.23
C ASP A 110 -9.02 -24.53 -32.63
N ALA A 111 -7.84 -24.36 -33.24
CA ALA A 111 -6.90 -25.46 -33.52
C ALA A 111 -6.43 -26.19 -32.25
N TYR A 112 -6.49 -25.57 -31.10
CA TYR A 112 -6.07 -26.10 -29.81
C TYR A 112 -7.26 -26.50 -28.92
N ASN A 113 -8.26 -27.18 -29.51
CA ASN A 113 -9.53 -27.52 -28.87
C ASN A 113 -9.41 -28.46 -27.64
N ASN A 114 -8.24 -29.02 -27.37
CA ASN A 114 -7.91 -29.76 -26.16
C ASN A 114 -7.69 -28.89 -24.94
N LEU A 115 -7.52 -27.57 -25.10
CA LEU A 115 -7.45 -26.60 -24.04
C LEU A 115 -8.84 -26.00 -23.76
N ARG A 116 -9.07 -25.63 -22.48
CA ARG A 116 -10.25 -24.87 -22.08
C ARG A 116 -10.27 -23.52 -22.80
N GLY A 117 -11.43 -22.93 -23.02
CA GLY A 117 -11.56 -21.65 -23.69
C GLY A 117 -12.52 -20.72 -22.95
N ILE A 118 -12.12 -19.47 -22.77
CA ILE A 118 -12.92 -18.40 -22.18
C ILE A 118 -13.09 -17.26 -23.17
N VAL A 119 -14.08 -16.40 -22.96
CA VAL A 119 -14.28 -15.19 -23.75
C VAL A 119 -14.10 -13.95 -22.87
N THR A 120 -13.40 -12.95 -23.40
CA THR A 120 -13.16 -11.67 -22.75
C THR A 120 -13.48 -10.50 -23.68
N ALA A 121 -13.73 -9.31 -23.12
CA ALA A 121 -13.87 -8.07 -23.89
C ALA A 121 -12.71 -7.10 -23.64
N LEU A 122 -11.69 -7.53 -22.88
CA LEU A 122 -10.53 -6.72 -22.46
C LEU A 122 -10.93 -5.29 -22.05
N PRO A 123 -11.88 -5.11 -21.11
CA PRO A 123 -12.43 -3.80 -20.81
C PRO A 123 -11.38 -2.89 -20.15
N GLY A 124 -11.11 -1.74 -20.76
CA GLY A 124 -10.29 -0.68 -20.17
C GLY A 124 -11.10 0.40 -19.46
N ALA A 125 -12.44 0.31 -19.54
CA ALA A 125 -13.38 1.28 -18.97
C ALA A 125 -14.60 0.57 -18.38
N ALA A 126 -15.22 1.17 -17.37
CA ALA A 126 -16.44 0.65 -16.75
C ALA A 126 -17.66 0.80 -17.68
N THR A 127 -17.78 1.96 -18.28
CA THR A 127 -18.89 2.29 -19.21
C THR A 127 -18.37 2.72 -20.57
N ARG A 128 -19.29 2.83 -21.54
CA ARG A 128 -18.96 3.32 -22.88
C ARG A 128 -18.46 4.76 -22.84
N ASP A 129 -19.01 5.58 -21.96
CA ASP A 129 -18.66 7.01 -21.87
C ASP A 129 -17.24 7.21 -21.29
N ASP A 130 -16.75 6.26 -20.49
CA ASP A 130 -15.41 6.29 -19.90
C ASP A 130 -14.28 5.86 -20.86
N VAL A 131 -14.61 5.32 -22.03
CA VAL A 131 -13.62 4.75 -22.98
C VAL A 131 -12.64 5.82 -23.45
N HIS A 132 -13.11 7.05 -23.73
CA HIS A 132 -12.25 8.15 -24.15
C HIS A 132 -11.22 8.52 -23.09
N LEU A 133 -11.63 8.63 -21.82
CA LEU A 133 -10.75 8.87 -20.70
C LEU A 133 -9.74 7.72 -20.51
N ALA A 134 -10.18 6.47 -20.62
CA ALA A 134 -9.31 5.30 -20.55
C ALA A 134 -8.26 5.30 -21.66
N GLY A 135 -8.69 5.65 -22.91
CA GLY A 135 -7.79 5.82 -24.05
C GLY A 135 -6.77 6.92 -23.82
N ALA A 136 -7.17 8.07 -23.29
CA ALA A 136 -6.29 9.17 -22.96
C ALA A 136 -5.24 8.78 -21.89
N LYS A 137 -5.65 8.05 -20.85
CA LYS A 137 -4.71 7.52 -19.82
C LYS A 137 -3.70 6.54 -20.42
N ARG A 138 -4.14 5.65 -21.34
CA ARG A 138 -3.29 4.68 -22.02
C ARG A 138 -2.27 5.39 -22.93
N ALA A 139 -2.71 6.37 -23.72
CA ALA A 139 -1.83 7.18 -24.57
C ALA A 139 -0.76 7.91 -23.74
N LEU A 140 -1.16 8.54 -22.62
CA LEU A 140 -0.22 9.19 -21.69
C LEU A 140 0.80 8.22 -21.08
N ALA A 141 0.40 7.01 -20.70
CA ALA A 141 1.29 5.98 -20.20
C ALA A 141 2.37 5.60 -21.22
N ARG A 142 2.03 5.61 -22.51
CA ARG A 142 2.94 5.38 -23.64
C ARG A 142 3.66 6.65 -24.11
N ARG A 143 3.43 7.80 -23.48
CA ARG A 143 3.95 9.12 -23.87
C ARG A 143 3.57 9.52 -25.30
N GLN A 144 2.38 9.18 -25.72
CA GLN A 144 1.79 9.45 -27.04
C GLN A 144 0.56 10.37 -26.90
N SER A 145 0.12 10.96 -28.01
CA SER A 145 -1.22 11.54 -28.10
C SER A 145 -2.25 10.45 -28.39
N LEU A 146 -3.54 10.76 -28.21
CA LEU A 146 -4.63 9.84 -28.59
C LEU A 146 -4.59 9.49 -30.09
N ALA A 147 -4.24 10.45 -30.96
CA ALA A 147 -4.11 10.24 -32.39
C ALA A 147 -2.96 9.28 -32.72
N ASP A 148 -1.81 9.45 -32.08
CA ASP A 148 -0.64 8.57 -32.28
C ASP A 148 -0.88 7.16 -31.71
N ALA A 149 -1.68 7.06 -30.66
CA ALA A 149 -2.01 5.80 -30.00
C ALA A 149 -3.24 5.09 -30.58
N GLU A 150 -3.90 5.65 -31.61
CA GLU A 150 -5.11 5.09 -32.21
C GLU A 150 -4.95 3.62 -32.62
N PRO A 151 -3.87 3.17 -33.25
CA PRO A 151 -3.70 1.77 -33.61
C PRO A 151 -3.73 0.79 -32.42
N ASP A 152 -3.40 1.27 -31.25
CA ASP A 152 -3.36 0.51 -30.00
C ASP A 152 -4.64 0.67 -29.15
N GLN A 153 -5.64 1.42 -29.63
CA GLN A 153 -6.91 1.62 -28.94
C GLN A 153 -7.94 0.59 -29.39
N HIS A 154 -8.89 0.28 -28.52
CA HIS A 154 -10.04 -0.49 -28.93
C HIS A 154 -10.86 0.31 -29.97
N PRO A 155 -11.17 -0.27 -31.14
CA PRO A 155 -11.91 0.43 -32.19
C PRO A 155 -13.31 0.81 -31.70
N MET A 156 -13.83 1.92 -32.23
CA MET A 156 -15.22 2.37 -32.02
C MET A 156 -15.66 2.41 -30.53
N GLY A 157 -14.74 2.57 -29.60
CA GLY A 157 -15.06 2.57 -28.18
C GLY A 157 -15.47 1.20 -27.64
N ALA A 158 -14.90 0.12 -28.14
CA ALA A 158 -15.29 -1.25 -27.78
C ALA A 158 -14.86 -1.69 -26.37
N GLY A 159 -13.80 -1.09 -25.82
CA GLY A 159 -13.13 -1.53 -24.59
C GLY A 159 -13.85 -1.16 -23.28
N TRP A 160 -15.11 -1.51 -23.11
CA TRP A 160 -15.87 -1.28 -21.87
C TRP A 160 -16.51 -2.57 -21.33
N LEU A 161 -16.84 -2.59 -20.03
CA LEU A 161 -17.40 -3.75 -19.33
C LEU A 161 -18.82 -4.06 -19.84
N ARG A 162 -19.06 -5.30 -20.25
CA ARG A 162 -20.33 -5.78 -20.81
C ARG A 162 -21.03 -6.76 -19.89
N SER A 163 -22.36 -6.78 -19.97
CA SER A 163 -23.15 -7.83 -19.31
C SER A 163 -23.01 -9.18 -20.04
N GLY A 164 -23.35 -10.28 -19.36
CA GLY A 164 -23.35 -11.62 -19.95
C GLY A 164 -24.13 -11.68 -21.25
N GLU A 165 -25.34 -11.10 -21.31
CA GLU A 165 -26.15 -11.04 -22.54
C GLU A 165 -25.46 -10.27 -23.69
N GLN A 166 -24.70 -9.23 -23.34
CA GLN A 166 -23.95 -8.50 -24.36
C GLN A 166 -22.74 -9.32 -24.84
N MET A 167 -22.08 -10.07 -23.96
CA MET A 167 -21.02 -11.00 -24.35
C MET A 167 -21.52 -12.12 -25.23
N GLU A 168 -22.69 -12.74 -24.95
CA GLU A 168 -23.30 -13.75 -25.80
C GLU A 168 -23.55 -13.26 -27.24
N ARG A 169 -23.89 -11.97 -27.41
CA ARG A 169 -24.08 -11.37 -28.74
C ARG A 169 -22.77 -11.19 -29.52
N LEU A 170 -21.64 -11.08 -28.82
CA LEU A 170 -20.32 -10.96 -29.46
C LEU A 170 -19.79 -12.30 -29.97
N VAL A 171 -20.20 -13.41 -29.36
CA VAL A 171 -19.77 -14.78 -29.73
C VAL A 171 -20.97 -15.67 -29.98
N PRO A 172 -21.78 -15.40 -31.03
CA PRO A 172 -23.02 -16.15 -31.32
C PRO A 172 -22.70 -17.63 -31.53
N GLY A 173 -23.46 -18.49 -30.85
CA GLY A 173 -23.28 -19.94 -30.94
C GLY A 173 -22.16 -20.53 -30.08
N ARG A 174 -21.44 -19.71 -29.31
CA ARG A 174 -20.35 -20.13 -28.41
C ARG A 174 -20.77 -20.06 -26.94
N ALA A 175 -21.95 -20.61 -26.60
CA ALA A 175 -22.39 -20.69 -25.20
C ALA A 175 -21.42 -21.52 -24.31
N ASP A 176 -20.63 -22.41 -24.91
CA ASP A 176 -19.57 -23.16 -24.31
C ASP A 176 -18.51 -22.24 -23.68
N LEU A 177 -18.07 -21.20 -24.40
CA LEU A 177 -17.08 -20.24 -23.91
C LEU A 177 -17.61 -19.40 -22.75
N ILE A 178 -18.85 -18.94 -22.83
CA ILE A 178 -19.51 -18.18 -21.76
C ILE A 178 -19.59 -19.03 -20.48
N ALA A 179 -20.08 -20.28 -20.60
CA ALA A 179 -20.18 -21.18 -19.47
C ALA A 179 -18.79 -21.49 -18.83
N GLU A 180 -17.77 -21.65 -19.69
CA GLU A 180 -16.42 -21.92 -19.21
C GLU A 180 -15.78 -20.70 -18.53
N THR A 181 -16.07 -19.47 -19.03
CA THR A 181 -15.64 -18.23 -18.38
C THR A 181 -16.14 -18.14 -16.95
N VAL A 182 -17.42 -18.49 -16.71
CA VAL A 182 -18.00 -18.51 -15.36
C VAL A 182 -17.30 -19.57 -14.49
N ARG A 183 -17.09 -20.79 -15.00
CA ARG A 183 -16.41 -21.86 -14.28
C ARG A 183 -14.98 -21.48 -13.88
N VAL A 184 -14.23 -20.87 -14.79
CA VAL A 184 -12.87 -20.37 -14.49
C VAL A 184 -12.91 -19.27 -13.43
N ALA A 185 -13.88 -18.37 -13.50
CA ALA A 185 -14.06 -17.35 -12.49
C ALA A 185 -14.37 -17.93 -11.10
N GLU A 186 -15.28 -18.91 -11.02
CA GLU A 186 -15.61 -19.60 -9.77
C GLU A 186 -14.43 -20.41 -9.20
N GLU A 187 -13.62 -21.04 -10.07
CA GLU A 187 -12.41 -21.76 -9.69
C GLU A 187 -11.34 -20.85 -9.07
N CYS A 188 -11.21 -19.62 -9.58
CA CYS A 188 -10.13 -18.71 -9.24
C CYS A 188 -10.50 -17.71 -8.12
N ALA A 189 -11.78 -17.39 -7.99
CA ALA A 189 -12.25 -16.34 -7.08
C ALA A 189 -12.09 -16.72 -5.60
N PHE A 190 -11.68 -15.76 -4.78
CA PHE A 190 -11.63 -15.89 -3.34
C PHE A 190 -11.89 -14.55 -2.64
N THR A 191 -12.09 -14.58 -1.32
CA THR A 191 -12.24 -13.39 -0.50
C THR A 191 -10.91 -13.04 0.18
N TRP A 192 -10.69 -11.76 0.40
CA TRP A 192 -9.45 -11.21 0.92
C TRP A 192 -9.08 -11.70 2.33
N ASP A 193 -10.06 -12.08 3.15
CA ASP A 193 -9.84 -12.59 4.51
C ASP A 193 -8.86 -13.76 4.57
N ALA A 194 -8.76 -14.53 3.49
CA ALA A 194 -7.81 -15.65 3.38
C ALA A 194 -6.32 -15.23 3.36
N LEU A 195 -6.04 -13.94 3.16
CA LEU A 195 -4.69 -13.38 3.08
C LEU A 195 -4.32 -12.49 4.26
N ALA A 196 -5.27 -12.16 5.15
CA ALA A 196 -5.06 -11.24 6.25
C ALA A 196 -3.80 -11.57 7.07
N PRO A 197 -2.88 -10.64 7.23
CA PRO A 197 -1.67 -10.82 8.03
C PRO A 197 -1.92 -10.51 9.50
N ASN A 198 -0.97 -10.90 10.35
CA ASN A 198 -0.91 -10.47 11.74
C ASN A 198 0.25 -9.49 11.95
N LEU A 199 0.30 -8.88 13.13
CA LEU A 199 1.50 -8.21 13.61
C LEU A 199 2.63 -9.23 13.78
N PRO A 200 3.89 -8.82 13.56
CA PRO A 200 5.01 -9.68 13.88
C PRO A 200 5.06 -9.93 15.39
N ASP A 201 5.38 -11.16 15.78
CA ASP A 201 5.66 -11.49 17.17
C ASP A 201 6.84 -10.65 17.67
N PHE A 202 6.69 -10.03 18.83
CA PHE A 202 7.77 -9.31 19.46
C PHE A 202 8.63 -10.27 20.28
N THR A 203 9.93 -10.29 20.03
CA THR A 203 10.85 -11.13 20.79
C THR A 203 10.95 -10.65 22.24
N VAL A 204 10.52 -11.46 23.18
CA VAL A 204 10.55 -11.19 24.61
C VAL A 204 11.57 -12.09 25.32
N PRO A 205 12.08 -11.72 26.51
CA PRO A 205 12.98 -12.56 27.30
C PRO A 205 12.33 -13.88 27.71
N ASP A 206 13.15 -14.91 27.91
CA ASP A 206 12.71 -16.23 28.35
C ASP A 206 11.83 -16.16 29.60
N GLY A 207 10.73 -16.92 29.57
CA GLY A 207 9.76 -16.96 30.66
C GLY A 207 8.69 -15.85 30.62
N HIS A 208 8.73 -14.97 29.63
CA HIS A 208 7.70 -13.96 29.40
C HIS A 208 6.85 -14.26 28.16
N THR A 209 5.59 -13.83 28.22
CA THR A 209 4.75 -13.57 27.04
C THR A 209 4.87 -12.06 26.72
N GLU A 210 4.44 -11.63 25.54
CA GLU A 210 4.41 -10.20 25.20
C GLU A 210 3.66 -9.39 26.26
N MET A 211 2.52 -9.89 26.73
CA MET A 211 1.73 -9.19 27.76
C MET A 211 2.43 -9.12 29.12
N THR A 212 3.05 -10.20 29.59
CA THR A 212 3.79 -10.18 30.87
C THR A 212 5.03 -9.31 30.78
N TRP A 213 5.69 -9.25 29.62
CA TRP A 213 6.82 -8.37 29.35
C TRP A 213 6.39 -6.90 29.31
N LEU A 214 5.30 -6.59 28.61
CA LEU A 214 4.74 -5.23 28.60
C LEU A 214 4.39 -4.76 30.03
N ARG A 215 3.71 -5.60 30.83
CA ARG A 215 3.40 -5.29 32.23
C ARG A 215 4.67 -5.04 33.06
N HIS A 216 5.74 -5.80 32.80
CA HIS A 216 7.02 -5.63 33.48
C HIS A 216 7.64 -4.27 33.13
N LEU A 217 7.81 -3.95 31.86
CA LEU A 217 8.37 -2.67 31.38
C LEU A 217 7.58 -1.46 31.89
N VAL A 218 6.26 -1.52 31.81
CA VAL A 218 5.39 -0.43 32.27
C VAL A 218 5.56 -0.21 33.78
N ARG A 219 5.61 -1.27 34.58
CA ARG A 219 5.79 -1.16 36.04
C ARG A 219 7.14 -0.52 36.41
N GLU A 220 8.20 -0.98 35.76
CA GLU A 220 9.55 -0.46 35.99
C GLU A 220 9.62 1.03 35.64
N ARG A 221 9.20 1.39 34.45
CA ARG A 221 9.33 2.75 33.90
C ARG A 221 8.35 3.74 34.54
N ALA A 222 7.13 3.31 34.88
CA ALA A 222 6.15 4.15 35.56
C ALA A 222 6.67 4.65 36.91
N THR A 223 7.41 3.81 37.64
CA THR A 223 8.02 4.20 38.94
C THR A 223 8.92 5.41 38.79
N ALA A 224 9.76 5.45 37.79
CA ALA A 224 10.66 6.57 37.52
C ALA A 224 9.91 7.81 37.01
N ARG A 225 8.98 7.62 36.04
CA ARG A 225 8.30 8.76 35.40
C ARG A 225 7.25 9.46 36.26
N TYR A 226 6.69 8.77 37.25
CA TYR A 226 5.74 9.36 38.20
C TYR A 226 6.40 9.75 39.56
N ALA A 227 7.70 9.49 39.76
CA ALA A 227 8.38 9.72 41.03
C ALA A 227 8.29 11.18 41.56
N SER A 228 8.32 12.16 40.65
CA SER A 228 8.22 13.58 41.01
C SER A 228 6.78 14.09 41.13
N ARG A 229 5.76 13.28 40.83
CA ARG A 229 4.36 13.69 40.88
C ARG A 229 3.77 13.57 42.28
N PRO A 230 2.72 14.36 42.63
CA PRO A 230 2.02 14.24 43.91
C PRO A 230 1.49 12.81 44.16
N ALA A 231 1.39 12.40 45.42
CA ALA A 231 1.01 11.04 45.80
C ALA A 231 -0.38 10.62 45.26
N ASP A 232 -1.33 11.55 45.25
CA ASP A 232 -2.67 11.30 44.71
C ASP A 232 -2.66 11.07 43.18
N VAL A 233 -1.77 11.76 42.44
CA VAL A 233 -1.56 11.54 41.00
C VAL A 233 -0.90 10.19 40.77
N GLN A 234 0.08 9.80 41.58
CA GLN A 234 0.70 8.47 41.49
C GLN A 234 -0.30 7.34 41.73
N ASP A 235 -1.21 7.50 42.70
CA ASP A 235 -2.25 6.51 43.00
C ASP A 235 -3.28 6.39 41.88
N LYS A 236 -3.69 7.51 41.30
CA LYS A 236 -4.57 7.53 40.12
C LYS A 236 -3.91 6.87 38.92
N ALA A 237 -2.62 7.21 38.67
CA ALA A 237 -1.85 6.64 37.57
C ALA A 237 -1.71 5.13 37.67
N ARG A 238 -1.44 4.58 38.87
CA ARG A 238 -1.38 3.12 39.08
C ARG A 238 -2.67 2.43 38.72
N LYS A 239 -3.81 3.00 39.11
CA LYS A 239 -5.15 2.44 38.78
C LYS A 239 -5.43 2.52 37.29
N GLN A 240 -5.12 3.66 36.67
CA GLN A 240 -5.32 3.88 35.25
C GLN A 240 -4.43 2.95 34.41
N ILE A 241 -3.16 2.81 34.73
CA ILE A 241 -2.22 1.89 34.06
C ILE A 241 -2.75 0.44 34.14
N ALA A 242 -3.24 0.00 35.31
CA ALA A 242 -3.80 -1.34 35.45
C ALA A 242 -5.00 -1.54 34.52
N HIS A 243 -5.92 -0.56 34.48
CA HIS A 243 -7.08 -0.59 33.59
C HIS A 243 -6.66 -0.63 32.11
N GLU A 244 -5.75 0.23 31.68
CA GLU A 244 -5.27 0.28 30.30
C GLU A 244 -4.61 -1.03 29.87
N LEU A 245 -3.76 -1.62 30.72
CA LEU A 245 -3.12 -2.91 30.45
C LEU A 245 -4.15 -4.04 30.35
N ASP A 246 -5.24 -4.00 31.09
CA ASP A 246 -6.33 -4.99 30.98
C ASP A 246 -7.11 -4.82 29.67
N VAL A 247 -7.28 -3.60 29.17
CA VAL A 247 -7.90 -3.33 27.86
C VAL A 247 -6.96 -3.80 26.73
N ILE A 248 -5.66 -3.50 26.81
CA ILE A 248 -4.65 -3.94 25.83
C ILE A 248 -4.61 -5.47 25.73
N ASP A 249 -4.69 -6.17 26.87
CA ASP A 249 -4.73 -7.63 26.96
C ASP A 249 -5.95 -8.21 26.26
N LYS A 250 -7.14 -7.67 26.60
CA LYS A 250 -8.42 -8.09 25.99
C LYS A 250 -8.46 -7.91 24.48
N LEU A 251 -7.84 -6.86 23.97
CA LEU A 251 -7.77 -6.56 22.55
C LEU A 251 -6.61 -7.26 21.83
N SER A 252 -5.76 -7.98 22.57
CA SER A 252 -4.60 -8.72 22.03
C SER A 252 -3.58 -7.85 21.28
N PHE A 253 -3.30 -6.64 21.77
CA PHE A 253 -2.33 -5.71 21.18
C PHE A 253 -1.02 -5.49 21.95
N PRO A 254 -0.56 -6.37 22.87
CA PRO A 254 0.70 -6.10 23.60
C PRO A 254 1.91 -5.96 22.66
N GLY A 255 2.00 -6.76 21.60
CA GLY A 255 3.04 -6.70 20.58
C GLY A 255 3.14 -5.34 19.89
N TYR A 256 2.00 -4.72 19.60
CA TYR A 256 1.96 -3.37 19.01
C TYR A 256 2.65 -2.34 19.92
N PHE A 257 2.32 -2.31 21.22
CA PHE A 257 2.94 -1.41 22.17
C PHE A 257 4.43 -1.68 22.37
N LEU A 258 4.85 -2.95 22.32
CA LEU A 258 6.25 -3.34 22.43
C LEU A 258 7.05 -2.89 21.20
N ILE A 259 6.50 -3.00 20.00
CA ILE A 259 7.13 -2.51 18.76
C ILE A 259 7.30 -0.99 18.82
N VAL A 260 6.25 -0.25 19.20
CA VAL A 260 6.33 1.22 19.33
C VAL A 260 7.33 1.62 20.40
N CYS A 261 7.34 0.93 21.54
CA CYS A 261 8.28 1.16 22.63
C CYS A 261 9.73 0.96 22.17
N ASP A 262 10.00 -0.09 21.40
CA ASP A 262 11.31 -0.40 20.86
C ASP A 262 11.83 0.68 19.89
N LEU A 263 10.97 1.17 19.00
CA LEU A 263 11.30 2.29 18.11
C LEU A 263 11.67 3.56 18.91
N VAL A 264 10.91 3.84 19.98
CA VAL A 264 11.19 4.96 20.87
C VAL A 264 12.49 4.76 21.67
N ASP A 265 12.77 3.53 22.11
CA ASP A 265 14.01 3.20 22.82
C ASP A 265 15.23 3.31 21.90
N PHE A 266 15.09 2.92 20.62
CA PHE A 266 16.11 3.19 19.61
C PHE A 266 16.36 4.70 19.47
N CYS A 267 15.31 5.51 19.31
CA CYS A 267 15.44 6.96 19.23
C CYS A 267 16.21 7.53 20.44
N LYS A 268 15.85 7.12 21.65
CA LYS A 268 16.53 7.57 22.88
C LYS A 268 17.99 7.15 22.91
N SER A 269 18.31 5.90 22.55
CA SER A 269 19.69 5.38 22.53
C SER A 269 20.57 6.10 21.52
N ALA A 270 20.00 6.52 20.40
CA ALA A 270 20.66 7.26 19.33
C ALA A 270 20.64 8.79 19.57
N ASN A 271 20.11 9.28 20.70
CA ASN A 271 19.88 10.71 20.97
C ASN A 271 19.07 11.38 19.86
N ILE A 272 17.96 10.75 19.46
CA ILE A 272 16.98 11.28 18.51
C ILE A 272 15.75 11.69 19.28
N LEU A 273 15.33 12.95 19.16
CA LEU A 273 14.11 13.40 19.83
C LEU A 273 12.88 12.87 19.09
N CYS A 274 12.03 12.17 19.83
CA CYS A 274 10.77 11.65 19.33
C CYS A 274 9.63 11.84 20.33
N GLN A 275 8.39 11.85 19.81
CA GLN A 275 7.20 12.10 20.62
C GLN A 275 6.00 11.36 20.03
N GLY A 276 5.35 10.52 20.82
CA GLY A 276 4.03 9.99 20.49
C GLY A 276 3.00 11.10 20.48
N ARG A 277 2.23 11.21 19.39
CA ARG A 277 1.28 12.28 19.13
C ARG A 277 -0.17 11.79 19.12
N GLY A 278 -1.08 12.76 19.12
CA GLY A 278 -2.51 12.53 18.95
C GLY A 278 -3.10 11.76 20.13
N SER A 279 -3.79 10.67 19.83
CA SER A 279 -4.52 9.88 20.83
C SER A 279 -3.60 9.17 21.84
N ALA A 280 -2.34 8.89 21.47
CA ALA A 280 -1.35 8.27 22.40
C ALA A 280 -1.11 9.11 23.66
N ALA A 281 -1.27 10.43 23.59
CA ALA A 281 -1.16 11.31 24.75
C ALA A 281 -2.22 11.06 25.83
N ASN A 282 -3.31 10.37 25.51
CA ASN A 282 -4.37 10.01 26.48
C ASN A 282 -4.05 8.74 27.29
N SER A 283 -2.92 8.07 27.02
CA SER A 283 -2.57 6.79 27.67
C SER A 283 -1.48 6.95 28.72
N ALA A 284 -1.77 6.51 29.94
CA ALA A 284 -0.79 6.42 31.02
C ALA A 284 0.26 5.30 30.76
N VAL A 285 -0.10 4.26 30.02
CA VAL A 285 0.84 3.23 29.54
C VAL A 285 1.82 3.84 28.54
N CYS A 286 1.36 4.62 27.54
CA CYS A 286 2.24 5.32 26.59
C CYS A 286 3.16 6.31 27.30
N PHE A 287 2.66 7.03 28.31
CA PHE A 287 3.49 7.90 29.14
C PHE A 287 4.52 7.09 29.92
N ALA A 288 4.13 6.02 30.60
CA ALA A 288 5.05 5.17 31.37
C ALA A 288 6.17 4.60 30.50
N LEU A 289 5.85 4.09 29.31
CA LEU A 289 6.83 3.56 28.35
C LEU A 289 7.74 4.66 27.75
N GLY A 290 7.37 5.93 27.91
CA GLY A 290 8.10 7.06 27.34
C GLY A 290 7.83 7.24 25.83
N ILE A 291 6.72 6.71 25.34
CA ILE A 291 6.21 6.93 23.99
C ILE A 291 5.73 8.39 23.87
N THR A 292 5.07 8.91 24.91
CA THR A 292 4.67 10.32 24.98
C THR A 292 5.25 11.01 26.21
N ASN A 293 5.49 12.32 26.14
CA ASN A 293 5.90 13.15 27.29
C ASN A 293 4.71 13.89 27.94
N ALA A 294 3.51 13.84 27.34
CA ALA A 294 2.30 14.38 27.95
C ALA A 294 1.80 13.44 29.05
N GLU A 295 1.66 13.95 30.29
CA GLU A 295 1.17 13.18 31.43
C GLU A 295 -0.36 13.26 31.49
N PRO A 296 -1.08 12.15 31.23
CA PRO A 296 -2.53 12.21 31.02
C PRO A 296 -3.37 12.41 32.29
N ILE A 297 -2.88 12.00 33.47
CA ILE A 297 -3.67 12.03 34.71
C ILE A 297 -3.85 13.46 35.20
N SER A 298 -2.76 14.22 35.30
CA SER A 298 -2.81 15.63 35.72
C SER A 298 -3.54 16.51 34.68
N ALA A 299 -3.41 16.15 33.39
CA ALA A 299 -4.07 16.85 32.29
C ALA A 299 -5.57 16.45 32.13
N GLY A 300 -6.06 15.48 32.89
CA GLY A 300 -7.45 15.03 32.82
C GLY A 300 -7.84 14.41 31.46
N LEU A 301 -6.89 13.78 30.76
CA LEU A 301 -7.12 13.16 29.46
C LEU A 301 -7.81 11.81 29.62
N LEU A 302 -8.68 11.46 28.68
CA LEU A 302 -9.48 10.24 28.73
C LEU A 302 -8.87 9.16 27.81
N PHE A 303 -8.51 8.02 28.40
CA PHE A 303 -7.95 6.86 27.68
C PHE A 303 -8.91 6.30 26.62
N GLU A 304 -10.20 6.32 26.86
CA GLU A 304 -11.22 5.80 25.93
C GLU A 304 -11.25 6.53 24.58
N ARG A 305 -10.66 7.72 24.50
CA ARG A 305 -10.43 8.44 23.22
C ARG A 305 -9.32 7.83 22.39
N PHE A 306 -8.43 7.07 23.03
CA PHE A 306 -7.33 6.38 22.37
C PHE A 306 -7.67 4.93 22.07
N LEU A 307 -8.13 4.18 23.09
CA LEU A 307 -8.44 2.77 22.96
C LEU A 307 -9.67 2.44 23.84
N SER A 308 -10.68 1.83 23.23
CA SER A 308 -11.87 1.34 23.95
C SER A 308 -12.07 -0.15 23.71
N PRO A 309 -12.71 -0.89 24.64
CA PRO A 309 -12.99 -2.31 24.48
C PRO A 309 -13.85 -2.66 23.26
N ASP A 310 -14.61 -1.69 22.74
CA ASP A 310 -15.52 -1.85 21.60
C ASP A 310 -14.90 -1.41 20.27
N ARG A 311 -13.61 -1.03 20.27
CA ARG A 311 -12.92 -0.61 19.07
C ARG A 311 -12.55 -1.81 18.21
N GLU A 312 -12.90 -1.74 16.94
CA GLU A 312 -12.41 -2.66 15.92
C GLU A 312 -11.04 -2.17 15.38
N GLY A 313 -10.05 -3.06 15.37
CA GLY A 313 -8.70 -2.81 14.82
C GLY A 313 -7.69 -2.25 15.84
N PRO A 314 -6.40 -2.20 15.43
CA PRO A 314 -5.29 -1.80 16.28
C PRO A 314 -5.36 -0.32 16.67
N PRO A 315 -4.69 0.08 17.77
CA PRO A 315 -4.48 1.48 18.08
C PRO A 315 -3.65 2.16 16.98
N ASP A 316 -3.77 3.48 16.86
CA ASP A 316 -3.01 4.30 15.91
C ASP A 316 -2.11 5.24 16.72
N ILE A 317 -0.83 4.88 16.84
CA ILE A 317 0.18 5.68 17.52
C ILE A 317 1.09 6.31 16.46
N ASP A 318 0.90 7.60 16.27
CA ASP A 318 1.82 8.41 15.45
C ASP A 318 3.07 8.72 16.27
N ILE A 319 4.26 8.48 15.72
CA ILE A 319 5.53 8.87 16.32
C ILE A 319 6.11 10.03 15.50
N ASP A 320 6.09 11.23 16.07
CA ASP A 320 6.83 12.35 15.54
C ASP A 320 8.32 12.19 15.89
N ILE A 321 9.19 12.36 14.92
CA ILE A 321 10.64 12.21 15.01
C ILE A 321 11.28 13.50 14.49
N GLU A 322 12.38 13.93 15.04
CA GLU A 322 13.12 15.07 14.48
C GLU A 322 13.45 14.81 13.00
N SER A 323 13.19 15.83 12.16
CA SER A 323 13.04 15.61 10.73
C SER A 323 14.31 15.13 10.03
N THR A 324 15.49 15.63 10.43
CA THR A 324 16.78 15.27 9.81
C THR A 324 17.24 13.85 10.12
N ARG A 325 16.82 13.28 11.25
CA ARG A 325 17.24 11.96 11.71
C ARG A 325 16.19 10.86 11.59
N ARG A 326 15.03 11.20 11.07
CA ARG A 326 13.91 10.24 10.83
C ARG A 326 14.34 9.04 9.99
N GLU A 327 15.22 9.24 8.99
CA GLU A 327 15.70 8.16 8.14
C GLU A 327 16.38 7.04 8.91
N GLU A 328 17.12 7.38 9.95
CA GLU A 328 17.79 6.40 10.82
C GLU A 328 16.77 5.45 11.48
N VAL A 329 15.62 5.99 11.91
CA VAL A 329 14.54 5.20 12.54
C VAL A 329 13.86 4.28 11.51
N ILE A 330 13.65 4.76 10.29
CA ILE A 330 13.09 3.95 9.20
C ILE A 330 14.04 2.80 8.86
N GLN A 331 15.34 3.07 8.73
CA GLN A 331 16.33 2.04 8.44
C GLN A 331 16.46 1.03 9.61
N TYR A 332 16.39 1.49 10.86
CA TYR A 332 16.34 0.61 12.02
C TYR A 332 15.16 -0.38 11.96
N ALA A 333 13.98 0.09 11.55
CA ALA A 333 12.81 -0.77 11.40
C ALA A 333 13.03 -1.84 10.30
N TYR A 334 13.64 -1.47 9.17
CA TYR A 334 14.02 -2.43 8.13
C TYR A 334 15.06 -3.46 8.62
N ASP A 335 16.09 -3.00 9.33
CA ASP A 335 17.17 -3.87 9.81
C ASP A 335 16.67 -4.85 10.86
N LYS A 336 15.75 -4.42 11.71
CA LYS A 336 15.20 -5.24 12.79
C LYS A 336 14.18 -6.26 12.30
N HIS A 337 13.26 -5.87 11.44
CA HIS A 337 12.14 -6.72 11.00
C HIS A 337 12.40 -7.45 9.68
N GLY A 338 13.43 -7.05 8.94
CA GLY A 338 13.72 -7.56 7.60
C GLY A 338 13.00 -6.77 6.50
N ARG A 339 13.69 -6.58 5.37
CA ARG A 339 13.15 -5.84 4.21
C ARG A 339 12.02 -6.57 3.47
N ASP A 340 11.89 -7.86 3.72
CA ASP A 340 10.80 -8.68 3.21
C ASP A 340 9.51 -8.55 4.05
N ARG A 341 9.63 -8.07 5.31
CA ARG A 341 8.53 -7.95 6.27
C ARG A 341 8.20 -6.50 6.65
N ALA A 342 8.96 -5.55 6.16
CA ALA A 342 8.78 -4.13 6.41
C ALA A 342 8.74 -3.36 5.08
N ALA A 343 7.78 -2.45 4.92
CA ALA A 343 7.70 -1.57 3.76
C ALA A 343 6.91 -0.31 4.07
N GLN A 344 7.14 0.75 3.31
CA GLN A 344 6.35 1.97 3.42
C GLN A 344 5.01 1.84 2.71
N VAL A 345 3.99 2.46 3.26
CA VAL A 345 2.65 2.54 2.67
C VAL A 345 2.68 3.48 1.47
N ALA A 346 1.94 3.16 0.41
CA ALA A 346 1.76 4.06 -0.71
C ALA A 346 0.73 5.16 -0.39
N ASN A 347 0.71 6.17 -1.24
CA ASN A 347 -0.32 7.19 -1.26
C ASN A 347 -0.83 7.32 -2.70
N VAL A 348 -2.12 7.18 -2.92
CA VAL A 348 -2.74 7.39 -4.23
C VAL A 348 -2.82 8.88 -4.51
N ILE A 349 -1.96 9.35 -5.40
CA ILE A 349 -1.99 10.74 -5.85
C ILE A 349 -3.04 10.86 -6.95
N THR A 350 -4.05 11.72 -6.70
CA THR A 350 -5.12 12.00 -7.65
C THR A 350 -4.81 13.24 -8.50
N TYR A 351 -5.42 13.30 -9.68
CA TYR A 351 -5.35 14.49 -10.52
C TYR A 351 -6.00 15.69 -9.82
N ARG A 352 -5.27 16.79 -9.79
CA ARG A 352 -5.77 18.11 -9.43
C ARG A 352 -5.83 18.93 -10.70
N HIS A 353 -6.62 20.01 -10.71
CA HIS A 353 -6.88 20.87 -11.87
C HIS A 353 -5.64 21.13 -12.75
N LYS A 354 -4.53 21.57 -12.17
CA LYS A 354 -3.28 21.86 -12.91
C LYS A 354 -2.70 20.62 -13.62
N GLY A 355 -2.75 19.46 -12.97
CA GLY A 355 -2.28 18.19 -13.55
C GLY A 355 -3.24 17.67 -14.61
N ALA A 356 -4.54 17.74 -14.36
CA ALA A 356 -5.60 17.33 -15.25
C ALA A 356 -5.54 18.11 -16.58
N THR A 357 -5.49 19.44 -16.51
CA THR A 357 -5.39 20.32 -17.70
C THR A 357 -4.15 20.02 -18.54
N ARG A 358 -2.98 19.85 -17.88
CA ARG A 358 -1.74 19.56 -18.60
C ARG A 358 -1.77 18.21 -19.29
N ASP A 359 -2.22 17.17 -18.61
CA ASP A 359 -2.21 15.81 -19.15
C ASP A 359 -3.35 15.62 -20.16
N ALA A 360 -4.50 16.30 -20.03
CA ALA A 360 -5.55 16.37 -21.05
C ALA A 360 -5.02 17.01 -22.36
N ALA A 361 -4.34 18.15 -22.24
CA ALA A 361 -3.75 18.80 -23.41
C ALA A 361 -2.70 17.91 -24.13
N ARG A 362 -1.87 17.19 -23.36
CA ARG A 362 -0.90 16.24 -23.90
C ARG A 362 -1.57 15.06 -24.60
N ALA A 363 -2.61 14.49 -23.97
CA ALA A 363 -3.36 13.40 -24.56
C ALA A 363 -4.02 13.80 -25.88
N LEU A 364 -4.46 15.05 -26.02
CA LEU A 364 -5.05 15.60 -27.24
C LEU A 364 -3.99 16.08 -28.26
N GLY A 365 -2.68 15.94 -27.95
CA GLY A 365 -1.61 16.28 -28.91
C GLY A 365 -1.24 17.77 -28.96
N TYR A 366 -1.70 18.58 -28.00
CA TYR A 366 -1.32 19.99 -27.95
C TYR A 366 0.14 20.21 -27.54
N PRO A 367 0.78 21.28 -28.07
CA PRO A 367 2.16 21.59 -27.72
C PRO A 367 2.35 21.84 -26.22
N GLN A 368 3.49 21.44 -25.68
CA GLN A 368 3.80 21.56 -24.24
C GLN A 368 3.70 22.99 -23.73
N GLY A 369 4.09 24.01 -24.52
CA GLY A 369 4.00 25.42 -24.13
C GLY A 369 2.56 25.87 -23.91
N ALA A 370 1.63 25.42 -24.75
CA ALA A 370 0.20 25.69 -24.58
C ALA A 370 -0.36 25.00 -23.34
N ALA A 371 -0.05 23.69 -23.17
CA ALA A 371 -0.45 22.91 -22.00
C ALA A 371 0.04 23.53 -20.69
N ASP A 372 1.27 24.07 -20.67
CA ASP A 372 1.82 24.75 -19.48
C ASP A 372 1.13 26.08 -19.22
N ALA A 373 0.81 26.86 -20.25
CA ALA A 373 0.09 28.15 -20.09
C ALA A 373 -1.29 27.94 -19.52
N TRP A 374 -2.07 26.99 -20.05
CA TRP A 374 -3.41 26.66 -19.56
C TRP A 374 -3.38 26.10 -18.13
N SER A 375 -2.47 25.18 -17.85
CA SER A 375 -2.32 24.58 -16.52
C SER A 375 -1.95 25.58 -15.43
N LYS A 376 -1.34 26.72 -15.81
CA LYS A 376 -0.97 27.83 -14.90
C LYS A 376 -2.02 28.93 -14.84
N GLY A 377 -3.11 28.82 -15.62
CA GLY A 377 -4.14 29.87 -15.70
C GLY A 377 -3.70 31.13 -16.41
N ILE A 378 -2.65 31.06 -17.27
CA ILE A 378 -2.18 32.20 -18.08
C ILE A 378 -3.11 32.44 -19.27
N ALA A 379 -3.72 31.41 -19.80
CA ALA A 379 -4.70 31.42 -20.86
C ALA A 379 -5.79 30.37 -20.61
N GLU A 380 -6.97 30.57 -21.16
CA GLU A 380 -8.06 29.59 -21.09
C GLU A 380 -7.80 28.41 -22.05
N PRO A 381 -8.02 27.17 -21.62
CA PRO A 381 -7.89 26.00 -22.48
C PRO A 381 -9.04 25.94 -23.50
N PRO A 382 -8.86 25.33 -24.68
CA PRO A 382 -9.95 24.97 -25.57
C PRO A 382 -10.97 24.04 -24.89
N ALA A 383 -12.21 24.02 -25.41
CA ALA A 383 -13.30 23.24 -24.81
C ALA A 383 -12.99 21.75 -24.68
N ASP A 384 -12.38 21.13 -25.69
CA ASP A 384 -11.98 19.73 -25.69
C ASP A 384 -10.96 19.41 -24.57
N VAL A 385 -10.00 20.31 -24.33
CA VAL A 385 -9.04 20.19 -23.23
C VAL A 385 -9.74 20.37 -21.89
N ALA A 386 -10.65 21.35 -21.76
CA ALA A 386 -11.38 21.59 -20.53
C ALA A 386 -12.29 20.40 -20.16
N ASP A 387 -13.01 19.86 -21.14
CA ASP A 387 -13.91 18.72 -20.96
C ASP A 387 -13.17 17.45 -20.56
N LEU A 388 -12.04 17.14 -21.20
CA LEU A 388 -11.20 16.00 -20.84
C LEU A 388 -10.51 16.22 -19.48
N ALA A 389 -10.07 17.44 -19.17
CA ALA A 389 -9.47 17.76 -17.86
C ALA A 389 -10.48 17.56 -16.73
N ALA A 390 -11.74 17.94 -16.92
CA ALA A 390 -12.80 17.70 -15.94
C ALA A 390 -13.00 16.20 -15.67
N GLN A 391 -12.87 15.33 -16.68
CA GLN A 391 -12.94 13.88 -16.51
C GLN A 391 -11.69 13.31 -15.77
N PHE A 392 -10.52 13.89 -15.97
CA PHE A 392 -9.30 13.51 -15.23
C PHE A 392 -9.36 13.91 -13.76
N GLU A 393 -9.98 15.03 -13.42
CA GLU A 393 -9.94 15.58 -12.07
C GLU A 393 -10.51 14.59 -11.03
N GLY A 394 -9.75 14.36 -9.94
CA GLY A 394 -10.10 13.36 -8.94
C GLY A 394 -9.70 11.91 -9.26
N GLN A 395 -9.39 11.60 -10.51
CA GLN A 395 -8.93 10.25 -10.89
C GLN A 395 -7.53 9.94 -10.34
N PRO A 396 -7.21 8.66 -10.06
CA PRO A 396 -5.85 8.24 -9.73
C PRO A 396 -4.86 8.58 -10.84
N ARG A 397 -3.69 9.11 -10.44
CA ARG A 397 -2.63 9.50 -11.37
C ARG A 397 -1.39 8.62 -11.24
N HIS A 398 -0.89 8.45 -10.03
CA HIS A 398 0.24 7.56 -9.71
C HIS A 398 0.28 7.27 -8.21
N LEU A 399 1.06 6.25 -7.84
CA LEU A 399 1.38 5.97 -6.44
C LEU A 399 2.60 6.80 -6.01
N GLY A 400 2.47 7.47 -4.88
CA GLY A 400 3.57 8.09 -4.14
C GLY A 400 3.87 7.31 -2.87
N ILE A 401 4.87 7.76 -2.09
CA ILE A 401 5.12 7.24 -0.74
C ILE A 401 4.28 8.04 0.25
N HIS A 402 3.62 7.37 1.19
CA HIS A 402 3.01 8.01 2.36
C HIS A 402 4.09 8.68 3.23
N SER A 403 3.80 9.85 3.78
CA SER A 403 4.79 10.66 4.50
C SER A 403 5.36 9.99 5.75
N GLY A 404 4.65 9.05 6.36
CA GLY A 404 5.05 8.42 7.63
C GLY A 404 4.76 6.92 7.71
N GLY A 405 3.73 6.44 6.99
CA GLY A 405 3.21 5.09 7.17
C GLY A 405 4.21 4.00 6.79
N MET A 406 4.45 3.10 7.72
CA MET A 406 5.25 1.89 7.54
C MET A 406 4.44 0.70 8.02
N VAL A 407 4.47 -0.40 7.28
CA VAL A 407 3.83 -1.66 7.63
C VAL A 407 4.88 -2.65 8.09
N LEU A 408 4.58 -3.39 9.14
CA LEU A 408 5.36 -4.53 9.64
C LEU A 408 4.46 -5.77 9.66
N CYS A 409 4.95 -6.88 9.13
CA CYS A 409 4.20 -8.15 8.99
C CYS A 409 4.87 -9.31 9.72
N ASP A 410 4.04 -10.27 10.14
CA ASP A 410 4.47 -11.57 10.69
C ASP A 410 5.12 -12.49 9.64
N ARG A 411 4.87 -12.21 8.36
CA ARG A 411 5.32 -12.98 7.19
C ARG A 411 5.84 -12.05 6.10
N PRO A 412 6.43 -12.57 5.02
CA PRO A 412 6.82 -11.73 3.89
C PRO A 412 5.62 -10.92 3.37
N ILE A 413 5.80 -9.61 3.23
CA ILE A 413 4.76 -8.71 2.70
C ILE A 413 4.31 -9.14 1.30
N ALA A 414 5.22 -9.72 0.52
CA ALA A 414 4.93 -10.29 -0.79
C ALA A 414 3.80 -11.34 -0.79
N ASP A 415 3.47 -11.94 0.35
CA ASP A 415 2.33 -12.87 0.49
C ASP A 415 0.99 -12.17 0.57
N VAL A 416 1.00 -10.87 0.85
CA VAL A 416 -0.18 -10.06 1.07
C VAL A 416 -0.36 -9.04 -0.06
N VAL A 417 0.70 -8.31 -0.42
CA VAL A 417 0.64 -7.24 -1.41
C VAL A 417 1.95 -7.12 -2.17
N PRO A 418 1.91 -6.84 -3.49
CA PRO A 418 3.11 -6.50 -4.24
C PRO A 418 3.80 -5.26 -3.68
N MET A 419 5.13 -5.24 -3.73
CA MET A 419 5.95 -4.09 -3.38
C MET A 419 7.05 -3.84 -4.42
N GLU A 420 7.57 -2.62 -4.42
CA GLU A 420 8.63 -2.18 -5.32
C GLU A 420 9.62 -1.26 -4.61
N TRP A 421 10.75 -0.98 -5.23
CA TRP A 421 11.66 0.04 -4.76
C TRP A 421 11.00 1.43 -4.81
N ALA A 422 11.26 2.23 -3.78
CA ALA A 422 10.90 3.64 -3.79
C ALA A 422 11.93 4.47 -4.58
N ARG A 423 11.61 5.74 -4.85
CA ARG A 423 12.59 6.67 -5.45
C ARG A 423 13.70 7.07 -4.47
N MET A 424 13.42 7.01 -3.17
CA MET A 424 14.44 7.19 -2.15
C MET A 424 15.20 5.87 -1.99
N GLU A 425 16.52 5.99 -1.99
CA GLU A 425 17.42 4.85 -1.79
C GLU A 425 17.14 4.13 -0.46
N GLY A 426 17.25 2.81 -0.48
CA GLY A 426 17.06 1.99 0.72
C GLY A 426 15.62 1.87 1.21
N ARG A 427 14.62 2.29 0.45
CA ARG A 427 13.19 2.16 0.81
C ARG A 427 12.41 1.33 -0.20
N SER A 428 11.51 0.52 0.32
CA SER A 428 10.48 -0.19 -0.46
C SER A 428 9.10 0.40 -0.17
N VAL A 429 8.18 0.27 -1.11
CA VAL A 429 6.82 0.79 -1.02
C VAL A 429 5.81 -0.27 -1.45
N LEU A 430 4.71 -0.40 -0.69
CA LEU A 430 3.57 -1.24 -1.04
C LEU A 430 2.84 -0.68 -2.26
N GLN A 431 2.10 -1.55 -2.97
CA GLN A 431 1.19 -1.11 -4.05
C GLN A 431 -0.20 -0.68 -3.51
N TRP A 432 -0.37 -0.56 -2.20
CA TRP A 432 -1.60 -0.14 -1.50
C TRP A 432 -1.42 1.15 -0.72
N ASP A 433 -2.51 1.90 -0.61
CA ASP A 433 -2.59 3.04 0.28
C ASP A 433 -3.04 2.63 1.70
N LYS A 434 -3.24 3.62 2.58
CA LYS A 434 -3.62 3.38 3.97
C LYS A 434 -4.98 2.71 4.13
N ASP A 435 -5.93 3.02 3.24
CA ASP A 435 -7.30 2.52 3.33
C ASP A 435 -7.35 1.04 2.86
N ASP A 436 -6.59 0.70 1.82
CA ASP A 436 -6.38 -0.67 1.36
C ASP A 436 -5.69 -1.51 2.44
N CYS A 437 -4.63 -0.97 3.06
CA CYS A 437 -3.92 -1.63 4.16
C CYS A 437 -4.86 -1.93 5.34
N ALA A 438 -5.69 -0.96 5.73
CA ALA A 438 -6.66 -1.14 6.81
C ALA A 438 -7.72 -2.19 6.46
N ALA A 439 -8.25 -2.19 5.22
CA ALA A 439 -9.22 -3.17 4.74
C ALA A 439 -8.64 -4.60 4.71
N ALA A 440 -7.34 -4.74 4.48
CA ALA A 440 -6.63 -6.02 4.47
C ALA A 440 -6.13 -6.47 5.85
N GLY A 441 -6.32 -5.67 6.90
CA GLY A 441 -5.83 -5.98 8.25
C GLY A 441 -4.34 -5.74 8.46
N LEU A 442 -3.67 -5.03 7.55
CA LEU A 442 -2.29 -4.58 7.74
C LEU A 442 -2.22 -3.45 8.76
N VAL A 443 -1.36 -3.60 9.75
CA VAL A 443 -1.15 -2.58 10.79
C VAL A 443 -0.08 -1.60 10.36
N LYS A 444 -0.47 -0.32 10.35
CA LYS A 444 0.39 0.81 9.99
C LYS A 444 1.02 1.42 11.25
N PHE A 445 2.29 1.77 11.15
CA PHE A 445 3.05 2.57 12.11
C PHE A 445 3.43 3.89 11.44
N ASP A 446 3.02 5.03 12.01
CA ASP A 446 3.34 6.34 11.45
C ASP A 446 4.62 6.90 12.07
N LEU A 447 5.69 6.93 11.27
CA LEU A 447 6.98 7.51 11.58
C LEU A 447 7.10 8.87 10.88
N LEU A 448 6.69 9.95 11.54
CA LEU A 448 6.56 11.27 10.94
C LEU A 448 7.77 12.16 11.24
N GLY A 449 8.27 12.90 10.25
CA GLY A 449 9.32 13.91 10.47
C GLY A 449 8.70 15.24 10.89
N LEU A 450 9.14 15.80 12.04
CA LEU A 450 8.66 17.09 12.55
C LEU A 450 9.82 18.03 12.84
N GLY A 451 9.92 19.14 12.07
CA GLY A 451 10.97 20.15 12.24
C GLY A 451 10.93 20.85 13.59
N MET A 452 9.76 20.93 14.23
CA MET A 452 9.65 21.52 15.59
C MET A 452 10.39 20.69 16.63
N LEU A 453 10.40 19.36 16.53
CA LEU A 453 11.17 18.51 17.45
C LEU A 453 12.67 18.74 17.29
N GLU A 454 13.15 18.94 16.08
CA GLU A 454 14.54 19.31 15.83
C GLU A 454 14.89 20.66 16.46
N ALA A 455 14.02 21.66 16.30
CA ALA A 455 14.21 22.96 16.96
C ALA A 455 14.23 22.83 18.49
N LEU A 456 13.34 22.02 19.08
CA LEU A 456 13.32 21.73 20.51
C LEU A 456 14.59 21.01 20.96
N HIS A 457 15.09 20.05 20.18
CA HIS A 457 16.34 19.35 20.49
C HIS A 457 17.52 20.31 20.55
N HIS A 458 17.67 21.19 19.55
CA HIS A 458 18.69 22.23 19.57
C HIS A 458 18.55 23.18 20.77
N MET A 459 17.33 23.56 21.16
CA MET A 459 17.11 24.38 22.36
C MET A 459 17.57 23.67 23.63
N ILE A 460 17.26 22.37 23.78
CA ILE A 460 17.70 21.55 24.94
C ILE A 460 19.21 21.48 24.98
N ASP A 461 19.87 21.24 23.83
CA ASP A 461 21.33 21.19 23.75
C ASP A 461 21.98 22.55 24.14
N LEU A 462 21.45 23.66 23.61
CA LEU A 462 21.93 25.00 23.95
C LEU A 462 21.79 25.33 25.46
N VAL A 463 20.67 24.91 26.06
CA VAL A 463 20.49 25.06 27.54
C VAL A 463 21.50 24.24 28.27
N LYS A 464 21.76 23.01 27.86
CA LYS A 464 22.76 22.13 28.48
C LYS A 464 24.17 22.69 28.33
N GLU A 465 24.55 23.18 27.17
CA GLU A 465 25.85 23.78 26.89
C GLU A 465 26.07 25.06 27.70
N SER A 466 25.07 25.94 27.79
CA SER A 466 25.18 27.23 28.45
C SER A 466 25.07 27.19 29.98
N THR A 467 24.29 26.25 30.51
CA THR A 467 23.96 26.21 31.95
C THR A 467 24.38 24.91 32.65
N GLY A 468 24.79 23.88 31.92
CA GLY A 468 25.02 22.52 32.42
C GLY A 468 23.75 21.77 32.86
N ARG A 469 22.57 22.38 32.69
CA ARG A 469 21.28 21.80 33.09
C ARG A 469 20.73 20.88 32.00
N THR A 470 20.34 19.66 32.37
CA THR A 470 19.58 18.74 31.47
C THR A 470 18.09 19.03 31.61
N VAL A 471 17.40 19.20 30.49
CA VAL A 471 15.95 19.41 30.44
C VAL A 471 15.27 18.11 30.05
N ASN A 472 14.35 17.64 30.89
CA ASN A 472 13.49 16.49 30.61
C ASN A 472 12.08 17.00 30.29
N LEU A 473 11.60 16.77 29.08
CA LEU A 473 10.32 17.31 28.61
C LEU A 473 9.12 16.85 29.45
N TRP A 474 9.16 15.64 30.01
CA TRP A 474 8.07 15.10 30.86
C TRP A 474 8.03 15.67 32.28
N GLU A 475 9.08 16.39 32.71
CA GLU A 475 9.18 17.02 34.03
C GLU A 475 8.75 18.47 34.00
N LEU A 476 8.59 19.08 32.81
CA LEU A 476 8.21 20.48 32.70
C LEU A 476 6.80 20.71 33.27
N ASP A 477 6.65 21.79 34.03
CA ASP A 477 5.36 22.30 34.43
C ASP A 477 4.76 23.09 33.27
N LEU A 478 3.73 22.51 32.63
CA LEU A 478 3.02 23.16 31.51
C LEU A 478 1.98 24.17 31.97
N ALA A 479 1.82 24.40 33.28
CA ALA A 479 0.85 25.31 33.89
C ALA A 479 1.50 26.52 34.56
N GLU A 480 2.76 26.86 34.28
CA GLU A 480 3.42 28.05 34.79
C GLU A 480 2.69 29.32 34.38
N PRO A 481 2.04 30.06 35.29
CA PRO A 481 1.25 31.25 34.93
C PRO A 481 2.08 32.35 34.28
N GLU A 482 3.33 32.53 34.73
CA GLU A 482 4.27 33.54 34.22
C GLU A 482 4.56 33.38 32.72
N ILE A 483 4.59 32.13 32.24
CA ILE A 483 4.77 31.86 30.80
C ILE A 483 3.52 32.29 30.01
N TYR A 484 2.34 31.99 30.55
CA TYR A 484 1.08 32.41 29.90
C TYR A 484 0.89 33.92 29.89
N ASP A 485 1.27 34.59 31.02
CA ASP A 485 1.24 36.05 31.12
C ASP A 485 2.20 36.71 30.11
N MET A 486 3.34 36.08 29.84
CA MET A 486 4.28 36.56 28.82
C MET A 486 3.77 36.38 27.39
N LEU A 487 2.95 35.35 27.15
CA LEU A 487 2.40 35.06 25.80
C LEU A 487 1.14 35.85 25.47
N CYS A 488 0.43 36.38 26.46
CA CYS A 488 -0.77 37.23 26.31
C CYS A 488 -0.42 38.71 26.30
#